data_647db352f024fec959f55a1f2d63e6e0
#
_entry.id   647db352f024fec959f55a1f2d63e6e0
#
_cell.length_a   1.000
_cell.length_b   1.000
_cell.length_c   1.000
_cell.angle_alpha   90.00
_cell.angle_beta   90.00
_cell.angle_gamma   90.00
#
_symmetry.space_group_name_H-M   'P 1'
#
loop_
_entity.id
_entity.type
_entity.pdbx_description
1 polymer ?
#
loop_
_entity_poly.entity_id
_entity_poly.type
_entity_poly.pdbx_seq_one_letter_code
_entity_poly.pdbx_strand_id
1 'polypeptide(L)'
;MKYIKLGCVFLLTYTFTAGYLFDVPSLPILNETVRALYLHVPMWFTMIFLLFLSSYHSYMFLSKGGELHESKSYNYAHVGVYFGILGLLTGMFWAKYTWGTYWTNDPKLNGSAIGLLIYFGYFILRSSIEDESKKGKISSVYNVFAFSMLIPLIFILPRLTDSLHPGNGGNPGFNVYDMNSQLRLVFYPAVTGFISVSYTHLTLPT
;
A
#
# COMPACT_ATOMS: atom_id res chain seq x y z
N MET A 1 -23.89 -6.02 -6.11
CA MET A 1 -22.98 -6.54 -5.08
C MET A 1 -22.34 -7.87 -5.45
N LYS A 2 -23.10 -8.96 -5.76
CA LYS A 2 -22.55 -10.26 -6.17
C LYS A 2 -21.56 -10.17 -7.34
N TYR A 3 -21.87 -9.41 -8.37
CA TYR A 3 -21.02 -9.26 -9.56
C TYR A 3 -19.69 -8.54 -9.26
N ILE A 4 -19.67 -7.57 -8.32
CA ILE A 4 -18.43 -6.89 -7.92
C ILE A 4 -17.52 -7.88 -7.18
N LYS A 5 -18.07 -8.66 -6.23
CA LYS A 5 -17.31 -9.69 -5.53
C LYS A 5 -16.75 -10.75 -6.49
N LEU A 6 -17.55 -11.19 -7.47
CA LEU A 6 -17.09 -12.11 -8.53
C LEU A 6 -15.97 -11.49 -9.38
N GLY A 7 -16.08 -10.21 -9.76
CA GLY A 7 -15.03 -9.50 -10.47
C GLY A 7 -13.72 -9.43 -9.68
N CYS A 8 -13.77 -9.17 -8.36
CA CYS A 8 -12.59 -9.19 -7.50
C CYS A 8 -11.93 -10.58 -7.47
N VAL A 9 -12.74 -11.64 -7.27
CA VAL A 9 -12.24 -13.02 -7.29
C VAL A 9 -11.59 -13.36 -8.63
N PHE A 10 -12.24 -12.99 -9.74
CA PHE A 10 -11.70 -13.20 -11.07
C PHE A 10 -10.35 -12.49 -11.27
N LEU A 11 -10.25 -11.20 -10.91
CA LEU A 11 -9.01 -10.43 -11.05
C LEU A 11 -7.86 -11.01 -10.21
N LEU A 12 -8.14 -11.42 -8.98
CA LEU A 12 -7.13 -12.04 -8.13
C LEU A 12 -6.73 -13.42 -8.64
N THR A 13 -7.69 -14.26 -9.04
CA THR A 13 -7.39 -15.58 -9.62
C THR A 13 -6.58 -15.43 -10.90
N TYR A 14 -6.95 -14.50 -11.78
CA TYR A 14 -6.17 -14.17 -12.97
C TYR A 14 -4.75 -13.73 -12.59
N THR A 15 -4.59 -12.83 -11.63
CA THR A 15 -3.27 -12.34 -11.18
C THR A 15 -2.37 -13.49 -10.73
N PHE A 16 -2.88 -14.38 -9.90
CA PHE A 16 -2.10 -15.51 -9.39
C PHE A 16 -1.77 -16.52 -10.50
N THR A 17 -2.75 -16.89 -11.34
CA THR A 17 -2.53 -17.87 -12.41
C THR A 17 -1.65 -17.31 -13.54
N ALA A 18 -1.96 -16.14 -14.06
CA ALA A 18 -1.18 -15.51 -15.13
C ALA A 18 0.20 -15.07 -14.63
N GLY A 19 0.30 -14.54 -13.40
CA GLY A 19 1.57 -14.17 -12.80
C GLY A 19 2.53 -15.32 -12.61
N TYR A 20 2.01 -16.54 -12.43
CA TYR A 20 2.83 -17.76 -12.36
C TYR A 20 3.12 -18.38 -13.73
N LEU A 21 2.13 -18.43 -14.63
CA LEU A 21 2.20 -19.18 -15.90
C LEU A 21 2.78 -18.38 -17.06
N PHE A 22 2.61 -17.05 -17.08
CA PHE A 22 3.11 -16.24 -18.18
C PHE A 22 4.62 -16.07 -18.11
N ASP A 23 5.26 -16.00 -19.26
CA ASP A 23 6.68 -15.69 -19.35
C ASP A 23 6.94 -14.27 -18.84
N VAL A 24 8.04 -14.10 -18.14
CA VAL A 24 8.53 -12.80 -17.68
C VAL A 24 9.79 -12.42 -18.43
N PRO A 25 10.05 -11.12 -18.66
CA PRO A 25 11.25 -10.69 -19.36
C PRO A 25 12.50 -11.08 -18.57
N SER A 26 13.55 -11.49 -19.28
CA SER A 26 14.86 -11.66 -18.68
C SER A 26 15.45 -10.29 -18.36
N LEU A 27 15.33 -9.87 -17.11
CA LEU A 27 15.86 -8.61 -16.61
C LEU A 27 17.15 -8.87 -15.83
N PRO A 28 18.20 -8.04 -16.02
CA PRO A 28 19.40 -8.12 -15.19
C PRO A 28 19.04 -8.10 -13.69
N ILE A 29 19.66 -8.99 -12.91
CA ILE A 29 19.45 -9.13 -11.45
C ILE A 29 18.07 -9.71 -11.07
N LEU A 30 16.98 -9.25 -11.68
CA LEU A 30 15.63 -9.66 -11.29
C LEU A 30 15.23 -11.04 -11.80
N ASN A 31 15.46 -11.33 -13.08
CA ASN A 31 15.07 -12.61 -13.72
C ASN A 31 13.64 -13.04 -13.30
N GLU A 32 13.45 -14.28 -12.89
CA GLU A 32 12.16 -14.82 -12.43
C GLU A 32 11.63 -14.13 -11.15
N THR A 33 12.50 -13.50 -10.35
CA THR A 33 12.07 -12.82 -9.12
C THR A 33 11.18 -11.61 -9.40
N VAL A 34 11.18 -11.09 -10.64
CA VAL A 34 10.27 -10.01 -11.06
C VAL A 34 8.79 -10.37 -10.86
N ARG A 35 8.44 -11.66 -10.75
CA ARG A 35 7.07 -12.11 -10.41
C ARG A 35 6.59 -11.59 -9.06
N ALA A 36 7.52 -11.28 -8.13
CA ALA A 36 7.20 -10.66 -6.86
C ALA A 36 6.51 -9.28 -7.04
N LEU A 37 6.76 -8.61 -8.17
CA LEU A 37 6.09 -7.36 -8.56
C LEU A 37 4.56 -7.46 -8.47
N TYR A 38 3.99 -8.61 -8.88
CA TYR A 38 2.53 -8.82 -8.96
C TYR A 38 1.83 -8.93 -7.60
N LEU A 39 2.59 -9.12 -6.52
CA LEU A 39 2.08 -9.15 -5.16
C LEU A 39 2.56 -7.94 -4.34
N HIS A 40 3.87 -7.75 -4.31
CA HIS A 40 4.50 -6.74 -3.47
C HIS A 40 4.01 -5.32 -3.78
N VAL A 41 4.06 -4.93 -5.04
CA VAL A 41 3.72 -3.54 -5.43
C VAL A 41 2.22 -3.25 -5.34
N PRO A 42 1.28 -4.13 -5.75
CA PRO A 42 -0.14 -3.93 -5.51
C PRO A 42 -0.51 -3.78 -4.03
N MET A 43 0.19 -4.44 -3.10
CA MET A 43 -0.03 -4.24 -1.66
C MET A 43 0.27 -2.81 -1.23
N TRP A 44 1.36 -2.20 -1.73
CA TRP A 44 1.69 -0.80 -1.47
C TRP A 44 0.67 0.16 -2.07
N PHE A 45 0.23 -0.08 -3.31
CA PHE A 45 -0.83 0.74 -3.92
C PHE A 45 -2.14 0.66 -3.12
N THR A 46 -2.50 -0.53 -2.67
CA THR A 46 -3.69 -0.74 -1.84
C THR A 46 -3.57 -0.04 -0.49
N MET A 47 -2.42 -0.16 0.17
CA MET A 47 -2.13 0.57 1.41
C MET A 47 -2.31 2.08 1.22
N ILE A 48 -1.64 2.65 0.22
CA ILE A 48 -1.68 4.10 -0.04
C ILE A 48 -3.12 4.56 -0.32
N PHE A 49 -3.86 3.81 -1.13
CA PHE A 49 -5.26 4.11 -1.45
C PHE A 49 -6.15 4.09 -0.19
N LEU A 50 -6.03 3.06 0.65
CA LEU A 50 -6.82 2.94 1.86
C LEU A 50 -6.44 4.00 2.91
N LEU A 51 -5.15 4.29 3.07
CA LEU A 51 -4.69 5.33 3.98
C LEU A 51 -5.07 6.74 3.50
N PHE A 52 -5.14 6.96 2.18
CA PHE A 52 -5.73 8.17 1.61
C PHE A 52 -7.22 8.30 1.98
N LEU A 53 -8.01 7.24 1.77
CA LEU A 53 -9.43 7.25 2.17
C LEU A 53 -9.59 7.45 3.68
N SER A 54 -8.73 6.84 4.48
CA SER A 54 -8.69 7.04 5.93
C SER A 54 -8.47 8.51 6.30
N SER A 55 -7.45 9.12 5.74
CA SER A 55 -7.13 10.53 5.94
C SER A 55 -8.26 11.45 5.44
N TYR A 56 -8.85 11.16 4.27
CA TYR A 56 -10.01 11.88 3.76
C TYR A 56 -11.20 11.82 4.73
N HIS A 57 -11.52 10.65 5.28
CA HIS A 57 -12.60 10.50 6.24
C HIS A 57 -12.27 11.15 7.59
N SER A 58 -11.00 11.15 8.02
CA SER A 58 -10.55 11.95 9.17
C SER A 58 -10.79 13.43 8.95
N TYR A 59 -10.44 13.97 7.78
CA TYR A 59 -10.69 15.36 7.44
C TYR A 59 -12.20 15.68 7.39
N MET A 60 -13.01 14.80 6.82
CA MET A 60 -14.47 14.97 6.81
C MET A 60 -15.05 14.97 8.22
N PHE A 61 -14.57 14.10 9.10
CA PHE A 61 -14.98 14.06 10.50
C PHE A 61 -14.61 15.34 11.25
N LEU A 62 -13.41 15.86 11.06
CA LEU A 62 -12.97 17.11 11.68
C LEU A 62 -13.78 18.31 11.18
N SER A 63 -14.20 18.32 9.92
CA SER A 63 -14.90 19.43 9.28
C SER A 63 -16.41 19.42 9.52
N LYS A 64 -17.03 18.22 9.47
CA LYS A 64 -18.50 18.07 9.48
C LYS A 64 -19.02 17.24 10.65
N GLY A 65 -18.12 16.54 11.35
CA GLY A 65 -18.49 15.57 12.37
C GLY A 65 -19.04 14.26 11.75
N GLY A 66 -19.74 13.48 12.56
CA GLY A 66 -20.45 12.27 12.16
C GLY A 66 -19.66 10.99 12.41
N GLU A 67 -20.23 10.11 13.23
CA GLU A 67 -19.62 8.82 13.62
C GLU A 67 -19.26 7.92 12.43
N LEU A 68 -20.02 8.04 11.35
CA LEU A 68 -19.74 7.27 10.13
C LEU A 68 -18.37 7.62 9.52
N HIS A 69 -18.00 8.90 9.52
CA HIS A 69 -16.70 9.32 9.01
C HIS A 69 -15.58 8.86 9.94
N GLU A 70 -15.77 8.95 11.22
CA GLU A 70 -14.81 8.49 12.23
C GLU A 70 -14.56 6.97 12.12
N SER A 71 -15.63 6.18 12.08
CA SER A 71 -15.55 4.72 11.92
C SER A 71 -14.88 4.31 10.59
N LYS A 72 -15.25 4.94 9.48
CA LYS A 72 -14.61 4.68 8.17
C LYS A 72 -13.13 5.03 8.20
N SER A 73 -12.75 6.16 8.78
CA SER A 73 -11.35 6.55 8.92
C SER A 73 -10.55 5.46 9.62
N TYR A 74 -11.02 5.00 10.78
CA TYR A 74 -10.36 3.94 11.54
C TYR A 74 -10.25 2.63 10.76
N ASN A 75 -11.34 2.17 10.15
CA ASN A 75 -11.38 0.91 9.42
C ASN A 75 -10.45 0.92 8.20
N TYR A 76 -10.42 2.02 7.43
CA TYR A 76 -9.50 2.16 6.30
C TYR A 76 -8.04 2.20 6.75
N ALA A 77 -7.72 2.88 7.87
CA ALA A 77 -6.37 2.86 8.42
C ALA A 77 -5.94 1.45 8.81
N HIS A 78 -6.83 0.72 9.50
CA HIS A 78 -6.56 -0.62 10.00
C HIS A 78 -6.22 -1.59 8.86
N VAL A 79 -7.10 -1.68 7.85
CA VAL A 79 -6.86 -2.55 6.68
C VAL A 79 -5.67 -2.05 5.85
N GLY A 80 -5.51 -0.73 5.68
CA GLY A 80 -4.38 -0.14 4.97
C GLY A 80 -3.03 -0.55 5.58
N VAL A 81 -2.92 -0.50 6.91
CA VAL A 81 -1.68 -0.91 7.61
C VAL A 81 -1.43 -2.40 7.48
N TYR A 82 -2.44 -3.27 7.48
CA TYR A 82 -2.25 -4.70 7.16
C TYR A 82 -1.61 -4.91 5.78
N PHE A 83 -2.10 -4.20 4.76
CA PHE A 83 -1.47 -4.24 3.43
C PHE A 83 -0.04 -3.70 3.45
N GLY A 84 0.24 -2.67 4.24
CA GLY A 84 1.60 -2.16 4.44
C GLY A 84 2.55 -3.18 5.06
N ILE A 85 2.10 -3.89 6.10
CA ILE A 85 2.88 -4.97 6.73
C ILE A 85 3.17 -6.08 5.72
N LEU A 86 2.15 -6.54 4.99
CA LEU A 86 2.33 -7.57 3.95
C LEU A 86 3.24 -7.08 2.82
N GLY A 87 3.10 -5.80 2.42
CA GLY A 87 3.99 -5.16 1.46
C GLY A 87 5.44 -5.14 1.96
N LEU A 88 5.67 -4.76 3.22
CA LEU A 88 7.02 -4.77 3.80
C LEU A 88 7.61 -6.17 3.83
N LEU A 89 6.88 -7.16 4.33
CA LEU A 89 7.34 -8.55 4.40
C LEU A 89 7.67 -9.13 3.02
N THR A 90 6.78 -8.97 2.04
CA THR A 90 7.03 -9.46 0.67
C THR A 90 8.22 -8.75 0.02
N GLY A 91 8.41 -7.45 0.31
CA GLY A 91 9.57 -6.68 -0.13
C GLY A 91 10.89 -7.15 0.48
N MET A 92 10.89 -7.48 1.77
CA MET A 92 12.06 -8.06 2.45
C MET A 92 12.46 -9.41 1.84
N PHE A 93 11.49 -10.28 1.53
CA PHE A 93 11.77 -11.52 0.83
C PHE A 93 12.32 -11.26 -0.57
N TRP A 94 11.73 -10.36 -1.32
CA TRP A 94 12.23 -10.02 -2.65
C TRP A 94 13.63 -9.41 -2.60
N ALA A 95 13.92 -8.52 -1.64
CA ALA A 95 15.24 -7.96 -1.41
C ALA A 95 16.30 -9.04 -1.13
N LYS A 96 15.95 -10.08 -0.39
CA LYS A 96 16.88 -11.21 -0.11
C LYS A 96 17.34 -11.89 -1.39
N TYR A 97 16.45 -12.09 -2.36
CA TYR A 97 16.77 -12.75 -3.62
C TYR A 97 17.43 -11.82 -4.63
N THR A 98 17.16 -10.52 -4.59
CA THR A 98 17.71 -9.54 -5.53
C THR A 98 19.01 -8.89 -5.04
N TRP A 99 19.10 -8.59 -3.75
CA TRP A 99 20.22 -7.85 -3.15
C TRP A 99 21.01 -8.64 -2.12
N GLY A 100 20.64 -9.91 -1.90
CA GLY A 100 21.35 -10.83 -1.00
C GLY A 100 21.02 -10.70 0.48
N THR A 101 20.24 -9.71 0.89
CA THR A 101 19.85 -9.47 2.29
C THR A 101 18.39 -9.06 2.41
N TYR A 102 17.75 -9.41 3.53
CA TYR A 102 16.36 -9.02 3.81
C TYR A 102 16.18 -7.52 4.03
N TRP A 103 17.21 -6.84 4.47
CA TRP A 103 17.19 -5.41 4.74
C TRP A 103 18.47 -4.75 4.25
N THR A 104 18.32 -3.66 3.53
CA THR A 104 19.42 -2.78 3.12
C THR A 104 19.14 -1.37 3.64
N ASN A 105 20.16 -0.54 3.74
CA ASN A 105 19.98 0.88 4.08
C ASN A 105 19.46 1.66 2.86
N ASP A 106 18.34 1.23 2.32
CA ASP A 106 17.68 1.86 1.18
C ASP A 106 16.64 2.88 1.66
N PRO A 107 16.60 4.11 1.12
CA PRO A 107 15.70 5.17 1.56
C PRO A 107 14.23 4.79 1.46
N LYS A 108 13.82 4.02 0.45
CA LYS A 108 12.43 3.60 0.27
C LYS A 108 12.04 2.52 1.28
N LEU A 109 12.97 1.59 1.58
CA LEU A 109 12.74 0.55 2.57
C LEU A 109 12.62 1.16 3.97
N ASN A 110 13.57 2.04 4.33
CA ASN A 110 13.55 2.76 5.61
C ASN A 110 12.32 3.67 5.73
N GLY A 111 12.00 4.44 4.68
CA GLY A 111 10.84 5.31 4.64
C GLY A 111 9.52 4.56 4.80
N SER A 112 9.42 3.37 4.20
CA SER A 112 8.25 2.49 4.35
C SER A 112 8.07 2.01 5.78
N ALA A 113 9.16 1.58 6.43
CA ALA A 113 9.12 1.14 7.83
C ALA A 113 8.76 2.30 8.77
N ILE A 114 9.37 3.48 8.58
CA ILE A 114 9.06 4.68 9.36
C ILE A 114 7.59 5.06 9.18
N GLY A 115 7.06 5.02 7.95
CA GLY A 115 5.64 5.26 7.67
C GLY A 115 4.71 4.32 8.43
N LEU A 116 5.03 3.03 8.47
CA LEU A 116 4.28 2.04 9.27
C LEU A 116 4.39 2.31 10.78
N LEU A 117 5.58 2.67 11.28
CA LEU A 117 5.76 3.04 12.70
C LEU A 117 4.92 4.26 13.09
N ILE A 118 4.79 5.26 12.21
CA ILE A 118 3.91 6.41 12.44
C ILE A 118 2.45 5.94 12.56
N TYR A 119 2.00 5.00 11.72
CA TYR A 119 0.64 4.45 11.83
C TYR A 119 0.44 3.53 13.04
N PHE A 120 1.46 2.81 13.48
CA PHE A 120 1.39 2.12 14.78
C PHE A 120 1.24 3.10 15.93
N GLY A 121 1.95 4.24 15.88
CA GLY A 121 1.75 5.36 16.80
C GLY A 121 0.31 5.90 16.79
N TYR A 122 -0.33 5.97 15.60
CA TYR A 122 -1.75 6.31 15.48
C TYR A 122 -2.66 5.35 16.26
N PHE A 123 -2.46 4.05 16.13
CA PHE A 123 -3.28 3.06 16.84
C PHE A 123 -3.04 3.07 18.34
N ILE A 124 -1.78 3.20 18.78
CA ILE A 124 -1.43 3.31 20.20
C ILE A 124 -2.06 4.56 20.79
N LEU A 125 -1.90 5.72 20.14
CA LEU A 125 -2.51 6.98 20.58
C LEU A 125 -4.03 6.83 20.71
N ARG A 126 -4.68 6.30 19.68
CA ARG A 126 -6.13 6.09 19.67
C ARG A 126 -6.60 5.18 20.81
N SER A 127 -5.88 4.10 21.10
CA SER A 127 -6.24 3.16 22.16
C SER A 127 -5.99 3.71 23.58
N SER A 128 -5.11 4.68 23.73
CA SER A 128 -4.79 5.29 25.02
C SER A 128 -5.74 6.41 25.46
N ILE A 129 -6.62 6.87 24.55
CA ILE A 129 -7.59 7.92 24.86
C ILE A 129 -8.86 7.30 25.42
N GLU A 130 -9.13 7.53 26.71
CA GLU A 130 -10.33 7.01 27.40
C GLU A 130 -11.58 7.84 27.06
N ASP A 131 -11.44 9.16 26.89
CA ASP A 131 -12.54 10.09 26.57
C ASP A 131 -12.98 9.91 25.11
N GLU A 132 -14.07 9.21 24.89
CA GLU A 132 -14.64 8.94 23.57
C GLU A 132 -14.94 10.22 22.78
N SER A 133 -15.28 11.32 23.46
CA SER A 133 -15.56 12.61 22.80
C SER A 133 -14.30 13.25 22.18
N LYS A 134 -13.13 12.97 22.75
CA LYS A 134 -11.83 13.46 22.27
C LYS A 134 -11.12 12.46 21.37
N LYS A 135 -11.33 11.17 21.59
CA LYS A 135 -10.67 10.07 20.85
C LYS A 135 -10.75 10.29 19.33
N GLY A 136 -11.95 10.47 18.82
CA GLY A 136 -12.17 10.67 17.38
C GLY A 136 -11.43 11.90 16.83
N LYS A 137 -11.49 13.04 17.53
CA LYS A 137 -10.85 14.28 17.08
C LYS A 137 -9.32 14.19 17.08
N ILE A 138 -8.74 13.75 18.20
CA ILE A 138 -7.27 13.64 18.35
C ILE A 138 -6.72 12.63 17.35
N SER A 139 -7.36 11.45 17.24
CA SER A 139 -6.96 10.41 16.28
C SER A 139 -7.06 10.89 14.85
N SER A 140 -8.10 11.65 14.49
CA SER A 140 -8.26 12.17 13.13
C SER A 140 -7.20 13.19 12.77
N VAL A 141 -6.82 14.08 13.69
CA VAL A 141 -5.71 15.02 13.48
C VAL A 141 -4.41 14.25 13.24
N TYR A 142 -4.12 13.27 14.08
CA TYR A 142 -2.93 12.44 13.92
C TYR A 142 -2.93 11.67 12.60
N ASN A 143 -4.07 11.11 12.17
CA ASN A 143 -4.18 10.35 10.93
C ASN A 143 -3.92 11.21 9.68
N VAL A 144 -4.43 12.45 9.65
CA VAL A 144 -4.12 13.39 8.56
C VAL A 144 -2.62 13.70 8.54
N PHE A 145 -2.01 13.92 9.70
CA PHE A 145 -0.56 14.11 9.82
C PHE A 145 0.20 12.87 9.35
N ALA A 146 -0.18 11.66 9.78
CA ALA A 146 0.46 10.40 9.42
C ALA A 146 0.48 10.18 7.90
N PHE A 147 -0.65 10.42 7.23
CA PHE A 147 -0.72 10.31 5.77
C PHE A 147 0.14 11.37 5.07
N SER A 148 0.14 12.61 5.57
CA SER A 148 0.98 13.67 5.03
C SER A 148 2.47 13.36 5.15
N MET A 149 2.90 12.67 6.20
CA MET A 149 4.28 12.20 6.37
C MET A 149 4.62 10.99 5.48
N LEU A 150 3.65 10.13 5.20
CA LEU A 150 3.85 8.96 4.36
C LEU A 150 4.29 9.33 2.94
N ILE A 151 3.74 10.40 2.36
CA ILE A 151 4.05 10.83 0.99
C ILE A 151 5.54 11.18 0.81
N PRO A 152 6.16 12.08 1.60
CA PRO A 152 7.59 12.36 1.46
C PRO A 152 8.45 11.13 1.73
N LEU A 153 8.09 10.28 2.68
CA LEU A 153 8.87 9.09 3.02
C LEU A 153 8.94 8.06 1.88
N ILE A 154 7.83 7.84 1.16
CA ILE A 154 7.76 6.81 0.12
C ILE A 154 8.07 7.36 -1.27
N PHE A 155 7.69 8.60 -1.57
CA PHE A 155 7.78 9.13 -2.94
C PHE A 155 8.84 10.20 -3.13
N ILE A 156 9.10 11.07 -2.14
CA ILE A 156 10.02 12.19 -2.30
C ILE A 156 11.44 11.78 -1.94
N LEU A 157 11.64 11.29 -0.72
CA LEU A 157 12.97 10.94 -0.21
C LEU A 157 13.73 9.95 -1.11
N PRO A 158 13.11 8.83 -1.60
CA PRO A 158 13.81 7.90 -2.49
C PRO A 158 14.16 8.48 -3.87
N ARG A 159 13.54 9.58 -4.27
CA ARG A 159 13.87 10.27 -5.54
C ARG A 159 14.99 11.29 -5.39
N LEU A 160 15.21 11.79 -4.19
CA LEU A 160 16.26 12.76 -3.88
C LEU A 160 17.57 12.11 -3.42
N THR A 161 17.56 10.82 -3.20
CA THR A 161 18.69 10.04 -2.69
C THR A 161 18.90 8.78 -3.52
N ASP A 162 20.08 8.19 -3.46
CA ASP A 162 20.35 6.92 -4.13
C ASP A 162 19.51 5.80 -3.51
N SER A 163 18.73 5.12 -4.36
CA SER A 163 17.87 4.00 -3.96
C SER A 163 18.01 2.86 -4.95
N LEU A 164 17.94 1.64 -4.46
CA LEU A 164 17.93 0.42 -5.26
C LEU A 164 16.58 0.18 -5.96
N HIS A 165 15.54 0.89 -5.52
CA HIS A 165 14.20 0.76 -6.08
C HIS A 165 14.03 1.61 -7.35
N PRO A 166 13.13 1.20 -8.28
CA PRO A 166 12.72 2.04 -9.39
C PRO A 166 12.19 3.40 -8.90
N GLY A 167 12.41 4.44 -9.70
CA GLY A 167 12.03 5.81 -9.35
C GLY A 167 13.17 6.66 -8.80
N ASN A 168 14.39 6.11 -8.74
CA ASN A 168 15.60 6.85 -8.41
C ASN A 168 15.97 7.87 -9.51
N GLY A 169 16.62 8.96 -9.14
CA GLY A 169 17.14 9.95 -10.09
C GLY A 169 16.06 10.63 -10.96
N GLY A 170 14.82 10.74 -10.46
CA GLY A 170 13.71 11.36 -11.18
C GLY A 170 12.96 10.41 -12.11
N ASN A 171 13.36 9.15 -12.25
CA ASN A 171 12.59 8.15 -12.97
C ASN A 171 11.24 7.94 -12.25
N PRO A 172 10.07 8.11 -12.92
CA PRO A 172 8.77 7.96 -12.27
C PRO A 172 8.48 6.54 -11.79
N GLY A 173 9.21 5.52 -12.27
CA GLY A 173 8.88 4.12 -12.08
C GLY A 173 7.56 3.73 -12.78
N PHE A 174 7.34 2.45 -13.06
CA PHE A 174 6.10 1.92 -13.67
C PHE A 174 5.72 2.51 -15.04
N ASN A 175 6.63 3.20 -15.70
CA ASN A 175 6.42 3.74 -17.04
C ASN A 175 6.70 2.69 -18.13
N VAL A 176 6.63 3.12 -19.39
CA VAL A 176 6.85 2.26 -20.57
C VAL A 176 8.24 1.61 -20.58
N TYR A 177 9.22 2.29 -20.02
CA TYR A 177 10.63 1.82 -20.00
C TYR A 177 10.88 0.83 -18.85
N ASP A 178 10.15 0.96 -17.73
CA ASP A 178 10.34 0.08 -16.57
C ASP A 178 9.55 -1.23 -16.68
N MET A 179 8.43 -1.21 -17.40
CA MET A 179 7.56 -2.39 -17.55
C MET A 179 7.18 -2.61 -19.01
N ASN A 180 7.53 -3.77 -19.53
CA ASN A 180 7.06 -4.21 -20.84
C ASN A 180 5.56 -4.56 -20.83
N SER A 181 4.99 -4.83 -22.01
CA SER A 181 3.57 -5.16 -22.16
C SER A 181 3.16 -6.44 -21.41
N GLN A 182 4.03 -7.43 -21.33
CA GLN A 182 3.75 -8.68 -20.61
C GLN A 182 3.58 -8.46 -19.12
N LEU A 183 4.50 -7.70 -18.48
CA LEU A 183 4.39 -7.36 -17.07
C LEU A 183 3.11 -6.57 -16.78
N ARG A 184 2.75 -5.63 -17.65
CA ARG A 184 1.54 -4.80 -17.47
C ARG A 184 0.25 -5.59 -17.54
N LEU A 185 0.18 -6.62 -18.39
CA LEU A 185 -1.01 -7.47 -18.52
C LEU A 185 -1.40 -8.14 -17.19
N VAL A 186 -0.44 -8.39 -16.31
CA VAL A 186 -0.70 -9.00 -15.00
C VAL A 186 -0.71 -7.93 -13.90
N PHE A 187 0.16 -6.95 -13.98
CA PHE A 187 0.34 -5.93 -12.94
C PHE A 187 -0.89 -5.04 -12.74
N TYR A 188 -1.49 -4.50 -13.81
CA TYR A 188 -2.67 -3.63 -13.66
C TYR A 188 -3.91 -4.36 -13.15
N PRO A 189 -4.24 -5.58 -13.62
CA PRO A 189 -5.26 -6.41 -12.99
C PRO A 189 -4.96 -6.71 -11.51
N ALA A 190 -3.69 -6.94 -11.14
CA ALA A 190 -3.29 -7.14 -9.77
C ALA A 190 -3.63 -5.92 -8.90
N VAL A 191 -3.16 -4.72 -9.28
CA VAL A 191 -3.44 -3.48 -8.55
C VAL A 191 -4.94 -3.26 -8.41
N THR A 192 -5.69 -3.41 -9.51
CA THR A 192 -7.14 -3.23 -9.51
C THR A 192 -7.84 -4.28 -8.61
N GLY A 193 -7.41 -5.54 -8.68
CA GLY A 193 -7.96 -6.63 -7.89
C GLY A 193 -7.75 -6.44 -6.38
N PHE A 194 -6.53 -6.12 -5.96
CA PHE A 194 -6.21 -5.89 -4.53
C PHE A 194 -6.93 -4.66 -3.96
N ILE A 195 -6.98 -3.55 -4.70
CA ILE A 195 -7.74 -2.35 -4.28
C ILE A 195 -9.23 -2.66 -4.21
N SER A 196 -9.79 -3.32 -5.23
CA SER A 196 -11.22 -3.60 -5.29
C SER A 196 -11.67 -4.55 -4.18
N VAL A 197 -10.92 -5.62 -3.90
CA VAL A 197 -11.28 -6.57 -2.84
C VAL A 197 -11.23 -5.91 -1.46
N SER A 198 -10.20 -5.13 -1.17
CA SER A 198 -10.06 -4.45 0.12
C SER A 198 -11.16 -3.40 0.32
N TYR A 199 -11.48 -2.61 -0.71
CA TYR A 199 -12.56 -1.63 -0.66
C TYR A 199 -13.94 -2.29 -0.49
N THR A 200 -14.22 -3.38 -1.21
CA THR A 200 -15.51 -4.06 -1.12
C THR A 200 -15.75 -4.71 0.23
N HIS A 201 -14.71 -5.25 0.87
CA HIS A 201 -14.82 -5.79 2.24
C HIS A 201 -15.13 -4.72 3.30
N LEU A 202 -14.73 -3.48 3.07
CA LEU A 202 -14.96 -2.37 4.00
C LEU A 202 -16.27 -1.62 3.77
N THR A 203 -16.85 -1.72 2.57
CA THR A 203 -17.98 -0.87 2.17
C THR A 203 -19.26 -1.64 1.87
N LEU A 204 -19.17 -2.92 1.55
CA LEU A 204 -20.33 -3.74 1.25
C LEU A 204 -20.76 -4.55 2.48
N PRO A 205 -22.08 -4.70 2.72
CA PRO A 205 -22.58 -5.60 3.77
C PRO A 205 -22.10 -7.03 3.52
N THR A 206 -21.74 -7.70 4.59
CA THR A 206 -21.38 -9.13 4.61
C THR A 206 -22.55 -10.02 4.21
#